data_4b4f7cacb4f73c56cee9bc6e9d9fde02
#
_entry.id   4b4f7cacb4f73c56cee9bc6e9d9fde02
#
_cell.length_a   1.000
_cell.length_b   1.000
_cell.length_c   1.000
_cell.angle_alpha   90.00
_cell.angle_beta   90.00
_cell.angle_gamma   90.00
#
_symmetry.space_group_name_H-M   'P 1'
#
loop_
_entity.id
_entity.type
_entity.pdbx_description
1 polymer ?
#
loop_
_entity_poly.entity_id
_entity_poly.type
_entity_poly.pdbx_seq_one_letter_code
_entity_poly.pdbx_strand_id
1 'polypeptide(L)'
;MALDIWVTDPENKPEPRVTYSDDTVGRLHSGYMDETNPKKPQPVALTEWRFSTGERTVGDAVAQLFGGTPVENEESTSENFIDVFTNATKIPVIIDPDGIESDMKQWINGKLVHHCTGARFLSHPDEDNIGTPCGCPALFAERKQRAKDYMGPNPSITVTFSLADDPELGLFKFQTGSWTLAKILHESEEALARVGAGGSVLAELELKYVEFVLTKGKDRGKTVSYTKPEIHIKKSYNDAIAE
;
A
#
# COMPACT_ATOMS: atom_id res chain seq x y z
N MET A 1 23.92 30.40 9.20
CA MET A 1 24.99 29.56 9.82
C MET A 1 24.27 28.42 10.52
N ALA A 2 24.67 27.19 10.21
CA ALA A 2 24.16 26.01 10.92
C ALA A 2 24.84 25.92 12.29
N LEU A 3 24.16 25.34 13.26
CA LEU A 3 24.76 25.09 14.59
C LEU A 3 25.64 23.83 14.49
N ASP A 4 26.85 23.94 15.04
CA ASP A 4 27.83 22.80 15.03
C ASP A 4 27.72 21.92 16.28
N ILE A 5 26.54 21.90 16.94
CA ILE A 5 26.33 21.12 18.16
C ILE A 5 26.52 19.60 17.95
N TRP A 6 26.24 19.11 16.76
CA TRP A 6 26.41 17.69 16.41
C TRP A 6 27.85 17.25 16.23
N VAL A 7 28.80 18.19 16.18
CA VAL A 7 30.25 17.88 16.19
C VAL A 7 30.68 17.49 17.60
N THR A 8 30.05 18.07 18.61
CA THR A 8 30.38 17.81 20.03
C THR A 8 29.51 16.71 20.65
N ASP A 9 28.32 16.43 20.07
CA ASP A 9 27.40 15.44 20.55
C ASP A 9 26.79 14.65 19.35
N PRO A 10 27.58 13.79 18.70
CA PRO A 10 27.13 13.03 17.53
C PRO A 10 26.08 11.97 17.86
N GLU A 11 25.98 11.49 19.11
CA GLU A 11 25.03 10.45 19.53
C GLU A 11 23.59 10.96 19.56
N ASN A 12 23.41 12.28 19.76
CA ASN A 12 22.08 12.91 19.74
C ASN A 12 21.74 13.55 18.39
N LYS A 13 22.53 13.29 17.35
CA LYS A 13 22.20 13.75 16.01
C LYS A 13 20.97 13.03 15.51
N PRO A 14 19.89 13.77 15.11
CA PRO A 14 18.72 13.15 14.51
C PRO A 14 19.09 12.31 13.29
N GLU A 15 18.56 11.12 13.19
CA GLU A 15 18.70 10.32 11.97
C GLU A 15 18.05 11.04 10.80
N PRO A 16 18.69 11.10 9.63
CA PRO A 16 18.09 11.71 8.46
C PRO A 16 16.87 10.91 8.03
N ARG A 17 15.76 11.59 7.77
CA ARG A 17 14.55 10.96 7.27
C ARG A 17 14.76 10.45 5.85
N VAL A 18 14.18 9.28 5.57
CA VAL A 18 14.17 8.72 4.21
C VAL A 18 13.23 9.55 3.35
N THR A 19 13.74 10.12 2.28
CA THR A 19 12.96 10.88 1.30
C THR A 19 12.57 9.96 0.15
N TYR A 20 11.30 9.94 -0.22
CA TYR A 20 10.81 9.23 -1.39
C TYR A 20 10.89 10.13 -2.61
N SER A 21 11.35 9.58 -3.74
CA SER A 21 11.49 10.31 -5.01
C SER A 21 10.19 10.31 -5.83
N ASP A 22 9.04 10.40 -5.19
CA ASP A 22 7.74 10.46 -5.86
C ASP A 22 6.96 11.71 -5.43
N ASP A 23 6.04 12.16 -6.29
CA ASP A 23 5.27 13.39 -6.12
C ASP A 23 4.05 13.21 -5.18
N THR A 24 4.09 12.23 -4.26
CA THR A 24 2.97 11.99 -3.36
C THR A 24 3.09 12.78 -2.06
N VAL A 25 1.96 13.34 -1.60
CA VAL A 25 1.87 14.09 -0.35
C VAL A 25 1.68 13.21 0.88
N GLY A 26 1.40 11.91 0.67
CA GLY A 26 1.21 10.97 1.76
C GLY A 26 0.96 9.54 1.31
N ARG A 27 0.84 8.67 2.29
CA ARG A 27 0.62 7.23 2.13
C ARG A 27 -0.63 6.79 2.84
N LEU A 28 -1.35 5.83 2.22
CA LEU A 28 -2.47 5.12 2.84
C LEU A 28 -2.02 3.74 3.28
N HIS A 29 -2.44 3.31 4.47
CA HIS A 29 -2.00 2.05 5.06
C HIS A 29 -3.20 1.22 5.55
N SER A 30 -3.16 -0.08 5.26
CA SER A 30 -4.10 -1.10 5.76
C SER A 30 -3.60 -1.83 7.01
N GLY A 31 -2.45 -1.44 7.51
CA GLY A 31 -1.79 -2.05 8.68
C GLY A 31 -0.60 -1.23 9.14
N TYR A 32 0.01 -1.67 10.20
CA TYR A 32 1.27 -1.12 10.71
C TYR A 32 2.16 -2.24 11.28
N MET A 33 3.42 -1.93 11.50
CA MET A 33 4.33 -2.84 12.19
C MET A 33 4.28 -2.52 13.70
N ASP A 34 3.85 -3.49 14.50
CA ASP A 34 3.93 -3.37 15.97
C ASP A 34 5.36 -3.72 16.40
N GLU A 35 6.07 -2.72 16.89
CA GLU A 35 7.45 -2.79 17.35
C GLU A 35 7.58 -2.79 18.87
N THR A 36 6.49 -3.00 19.61
CA THR A 36 6.52 -3.13 21.09
C THR A 36 7.50 -4.20 21.56
N ASN A 37 7.77 -5.19 20.70
CA ASN A 37 8.89 -6.11 20.87
C ASN A 37 9.89 -5.93 19.71
N PRO A 38 10.95 -5.10 19.86
CA PRO A 38 11.91 -4.83 18.79
C PRO A 38 12.62 -6.06 18.22
N LYS A 39 12.72 -7.14 19.05
CA LYS A 39 13.32 -8.42 18.60
C LYS A 39 12.38 -9.26 17.73
N LYS A 40 11.09 -8.94 17.72
CA LYS A 40 10.09 -9.66 16.94
C LYS A 40 8.95 -8.73 16.54
N PRO A 41 9.20 -7.78 15.63
CA PRO A 41 8.16 -6.92 15.10
C PRO A 41 7.08 -7.77 14.40
N GLN A 42 5.80 -7.39 14.57
CA GLN A 42 4.69 -8.13 13.99
C GLN A 42 3.79 -7.20 13.17
N PRO A 43 3.39 -7.62 11.96
CA PRO A 43 2.42 -6.86 11.18
C PRO A 43 1.04 -6.97 11.82
N VAL A 44 0.41 -5.83 12.06
CA VAL A 44 -0.96 -5.71 12.57
C VAL A 44 -1.84 -5.13 11.47
N ALA A 45 -2.92 -5.84 11.15
CA ALA A 45 -3.94 -5.34 10.24
C ALA A 45 -4.85 -4.34 10.96
N LEU A 46 -5.16 -3.23 10.30
CA LEU A 46 -6.08 -2.22 10.78
C LEU A 46 -7.52 -2.56 10.40
N THR A 47 -8.46 -2.05 11.17
CA THR A 47 -9.90 -2.11 10.87
C THR A 47 -10.37 -0.86 10.11
N GLU A 48 -9.73 0.26 10.35
CA GLU A 48 -9.91 1.54 9.64
C GLU A 48 -8.59 1.95 8.98
N TRP A 49 -8.69 2.85 7.98
CA TRP A 49 -7.53 3.32 7.25
C TRP A 49 -6.64 4.23 8.10
N ARG A 50 -5.32 4.13 7.92
CA ARG A 50 -4.34 5.07 8.43
C ARG A 50 -3.67 5.79 7.27
N PHE A 51 -3.57 7.12 7.38
CA PHE A 51 -2.73 7.93 6.52
C PHE A 51 -1.41 8.26 7.22
N SER A 52 -0.35 8.42 6.44
CA SER A 52 0.87 9.07 6.90
C SER A 52 1.31 10.14 5.91
N THR A 53 1.82 11.26 6.41
CA THR A 53 2.27 12.42 5.62
C THR A 53 3.43 13.12 6.30
N GLY A 54 4.20 13.90 5.54
CA GLY A 54 5.21 14.81 6.07
C GLY A 54 4.69 16.19 6.37
N GLU A 55 3.45 16.52 5.93
CA GLU A 55 2.88 17.86 6.02
C GLU A 55 1.71 17.92 7.01
N ARG A 56 1.81 18.82 7.98
CA ARG A 56 0.76 18.99 8.99
C ARG A 56 -0.58 19.38 8.38
N THR A 57 -0.57 20.27 7.39
CA THR A 57 -1.77 20.73 6.69
C THR A 57 -2.51 19.58 5.99
N VAL A 58 -1.78 18.64 5.38
CA VAL A 58 -2.33 17.43 4.78
C VAL A 58 -2.93 16.52 5.86
N GLY A 59 -2.22 16.33 6.97
CA GLY A 59 -2.72 15.55 8.11
C GLY A 59 -4.01 16.11 8.71
N ASP A 60 -4.08 17.44 8.89
CA ASP A 60 -5.26 18.12 9.42
C ASP A 60 -6.46 17.99 8.44
N ALA A 61 -6.24 18.13 7.13
CA ALA A 61 -7.28 17.94 6.11
C ALA A 61 -7.82 16.52 6.09
N VAL A 62 -6.94 15.50 6.12
CA VAL A 62 -7.33 14.08 6.21
C VAL A 62 -8.15 13.81 7.47
N ALA A 63 -7.73 14.36 8.62
CA ALA A 63 -8.46 14.20 9.87
C ALA A 63 -9.85 14.86 9.82
N GLN A 64 -9.98 16.00 9.15
CA GLN A 64 -11.26 16.67 8.93
C GLN A 64 -12.21 15.83 8.06
N LEU A 65 -11.69 15.19 7.00
CA LEU A 65 -12.49 14.38 6.07
C LEU A 65 -12.90 13.03 6.67
N PHE A 66 -11.97 12.36 7.34
CA PHE A 66 -12.14 10.93 7.70
C PHE A 66 -12.08 10.67 9.21
N GLY A 67 -11.99 11.73 10.01
CA GLY A 67 -11.85 11.61 11.46
C GLY A 67 -10.43 11.26 11.89
N GLY A 68 -10.27 11.11 13.21
CA GLY A 68 -8.96 10.89 13.82
C GLY A 68 -8.27 12.20 14.21
N THR A 69 -7.02 12.07 14.61
CA THR A 69 -6.17 13.22 15.00
C THR A 69 -4.77 12.98 14.46
N PRO A 70 -4.14 13.98 13.81
CA PRO A 70 -2.76 13.85 13.37
C PRO A 70 -1.81 13.75 14.55
N VAL A 71 -0.98 12.72 14.57
CA VAL A 71 0.03 12.45 15.60
C VAL A 71 1.39 12.37 14.95
N GLU A 72 2.33 13.15 15.45
CA GLU A 72 3.72 13.10 15.01
C GLU A 72 4.41 11.90 15.65
N ASN A 73 5.02 11.06 14.80
CA ASN A 73 5.89 9.99 15.23
C ASN A 73 7.34 10.49 15.19
N GLU A 74 7.84 10.97 16.32
CA GLU A 74 9.19 11.52 16.46
C GLU A 74 10.27 10.46 16.22
N GLU A 75 9.98 9.18 16.46
CA GLU A 75 10.90 8.06 16.24
C GLU A 75 10.95 7.62 14.78
N SER A 76 10.03 8.10 13.93
CA SER A 76 9.98 7.74 12.52
C SER A 76 11.14 8.33 11.74
N THR A 77 11.87 7.48 11.02
CA THR A 77 12.89 7.88 10.03
C THR A 77 12.30 8.17 8.65
N SER A 78 10.97 7.99 8.46
CA SER A 78 10.27 8.28 7.20
C SER A 78 10.00 9.77 7.06
N GLU A 79 10.00 10.28 5.82
CA GLU A 79 9.52 11.64 5.53
C GLU A 79 8.04 11.80 5.90
N ASN A 80 7.24 10.73 5.81
CA ASN A 80 5.83 10.69 6.20
C ASN A 80 5.72 10.29 7.69
N PHE A 81 6.01 11.22 8.58
CA PHE A 81 6.13 11.00 10.03
C PHE A 81 4.90 11.42 10.84
N ILE A 82 3.90 12.00 10.18
CA ILE A 82 2.63 12.39 10.81
C ILE A 82 1.61 11.30 10.45
N ASP A 83 1.12 10.60 11.45
CA ASP A 83 0.11 9.55 11.29
C ASP A 83 -1.29 10.07 11.63
N VAL A 84 -2.28 9.72 10.80
CA VAL A 84 -3.70 9.94 11.07
C VAL A 84 -4.40 8.60 11.05
N PHE A 85 -4.75 8.08 12.21
CA PHE A 85 -5.64 6.92 12.36
C PHE A 85 -7.07 7.41 12.19
N THR A 86 -7.66 7.12 11.04
CA THR A 86 -9.01 7.60 10.70
C THR A 86 -10.10 6.72 11.33
N ASN A 87 -11.36 7.16 11.23
CA ASN A 87 -12.54 6.37 11.57
C ASN A 87 -13.21 5.76 10.33
N ALA A 88 -12.51 5.79 9.19
CA ALA A 88 -13.06 5.39 7.91
C ALA A 88 -12.59 4.00 7.48
N THR A 89 -13.52 3.13 7.13
CA THR A 89 -13.26 1.85 6.46
C THR A 89 -13.26 2.00 4.95
N LYS A 90 -13.81 3.11 4.43
CA LYS A 90 -13.98 3.44 3.01
C LYS A 90 -13.47 4.82 2.73
N ILE A 91 -12.64 4.94 1.69
CA ILE A 91 -12.07 6.20 1.22
C ILE A 91 -12.50 6.40 -0.24
N PRO A 92 -13.31 7.43 -0.54
CA PRO A 92 -13.60 7.82 -1.92
C PRO A 92 -12.35 8.42 -2.56
N VAL A 93 -12.00 7.93 -3.75
CA VAL A 93 -10.76 8.31 -4.44
C VAL A 93 -10.99 8.52 -5.92
N ILE A 94 -10.12 9.30 -6.55
CA ILE A 94 -10.00 9.44 -7.99
C ILE A 94 -8.73 8.70 -8.41
N ILE A 95 -8.86 7.76 -9.34
CA ILE A 95 -7.75 6.97 -9.86
C ILE A 95 -7.59 7.27 -11.35
N ASP A 96 -6.39 7.63 -11.75
CA ASP A 96 -6.04 7.86 -13.16
C ASP A 96 -5.88 6.51 -13.90
N PRO A 97 -5.91 6.50 -15.25
CA PRO A 97 -5.82 5.27 -16.04
C PRO A 97 -4.60 4.39 -15.73
N ASP A 98 -3.48 5.00 -15.34
CA ASP A 98 -2.21 4.39 -14.96
C ASP A 98 -2.00 4.33 -13.43
N GLY A 99 -3.02 4.70 -12.66
CA GLY A 99 -2.94 4.79 -11.20
C GLY A 99 -2.88 3.44 -10.48
N ILE A 100 -3.07 2.31 -11.15
CA ILE A 100 -2.91 0.97 -10.57
C ILE A 100 -1.73 0.27 -11.24
N GLU A 101 -0.70 -0.01 -10.46
CA GLU A 101 0.47 -0.78 -10.87
C GLU A 101 0.52 -2.08 -10.10
N SER A 102 0.82 -3.19 -10.79
CA SER A 102 0.94 -4.51 -10.18
C SER A 102 2.09 -5.30 -10.74
N ASP A 103 2.91 -5.80 -9.86
CA ASP A 103 4.02 -6.68 -10.18
C ASP A 103 4.31 -7.65 -9.01
N MET A 104 5.36 -8.44 -9.15
CA MET A 104 5.83 -9.33 -8.10
C MET A 104 7.30 -9.06 -7.81
N LYS A 105 7.61 -8.77 -6.55
CA LYS A 105 8.96 -8.41 -6.09
C LYS A 105 9.43 -9.31 -4.95
N GLN A 106 10.70 -9.68 -4.99
CA GLN A 106 11.38 -10.30 -3.86
C GLN A 106 12.60 -9.48 -3.48
N TRP A 107 12.63 -9.10 -2.21
CA TRP A 107 13.74 -8.37 -1.62
C TRP A 107 14.49 -9.25 -0.64
N ILE A 108 15.80 -9.28 -0.74
CA ILE A 108 16.69 -9.97 0.21
C ILE A 108 17.75 -8.99 0.65
N ASN A 109 17.84 -8.72 1.95
CA ASN A 109 18.80 -7.77 2.53
C ASN A 109 18.79 -6.40 1.83
N GLY A 110 17.60 -5.86 1.55
CA GLY A 110 17.41 -4.57 0.90
C GLY A 110 17.71 -4.55 -0.61
N LYS A 111 18.03 -5.69 -1.22
CA LYS A 111 18.27 -5.80 -2.67
C LYS A 111 17.09 -6.48 -3.35
N LEU A 112 16.65 -5.89 -4.48
CA LEU A 112 15.66 -6.51 -5.35
C LEU A 112 16.32 -7.67 -6.09
N VAL A 113 15.93 -8.90 -5.77
CA VAL A 113 16.53 -10.12 -6.33
C VAL A 113 15.64 -10.81 -7.36
N HIS A 114 14.33 -10.52 -7.35
CA HIS A 114 13.39 -11.03 -8.35
C HIS A 114 12.31 -9.98 -8.60
N HIS A 115 12.09 -9.65 -9.86
CA HIS A 115 11.08 -8.70 -10.29
C HIS A 115 10.41 -9.19 -11.57
N CYS A 116 9.10 -9.45 -11.52
CA CYS A 116 8.39 -10.06 -12.64
C CYS A 116 6.89 -9.73 -12.63
N THR A 117 6.21 -10.06 -13.72
CA THR A 117 4.74 -10.03 -13.82
C THR A 117 4.07 -11.27 -13.18
N GLY A 118 4.87 -12.19 -12.60
CA GLY A 118 4.43 -13.53 -12.23
C GLY A 118 4.62 -14.57 -13.35
N ALA A 119 4.91 -14.15 -14.58
CA ALA A 119 5.19 -15.01 -15.72
C ALA A 119 6.53 -14.67 -16.39
N ARG A 120 6.87 -13.38 -16.50
CA ARG A 120 8.06 -12.88 -17.19
C ARG A 120 8.81 -11.89 -16.31
N PHE A 121 10.14 -11.86 -16.44
CA PHE A 121 10.96 -10.85 -15.76
C PHE A 121 10.65 -9.45 -16.29
N LEU A 122 10.47 -8.50 -15.36
CA LEU A 122 10.38 -7.07 -15.62
C LEU A 122 11.75 -6.38 -15.50
N SER A 123 12.59 -6.88 -14.60
CA SER A 123 14.00 -6.51 -14.50
C SER A 123 14.83 -7.73 -14.10
N HIS A 124 16.08 -7.75 -14.55
CA HIS A 124 17.03 -8.80 -14.26
C HIS A 124 18.46 -8.23 -14.35
N PRO A 125 19.45 -8.71 -13.54
CA PRO A 125 20.84 -8.26 -13.64
C PRO A 125 21.47 -8.49 -15.03
N ASP A 126 21.05 -9.54 -15.72
CA ASP A 126 21.37 -9.82 -17.12
C ASP A 126 20.16 -9.36 -17.96
N GLU A 127 20.36 -8.29 -18.75
CA GLU A 127 19.31 -7.64 -19.53
C GLU A 127 18.67 -8.59 -20.57
N ASP A 128 19.43 -9.57 -21.08
CA ASP A 128 18.93 -10.58 -22.05
C ASP A 128 17.80 -11.45 -21.46
N ASN A 129 17.69 -11.51 -20.14
CA ASN A 129 16.62 -12.24 -19.45
C ASN A 129 15.32 -11.42 -19.27
N ILE A 130 15.32 -10.10 -19.52
CA ILE A 130 14.11 -9.28 -19.42
C ILE A 130 13.08 -9.77 -20.47
N GLY A 131 11.84 -9.95 -20.03
CA GLY A 131 10.76 -10.48 -20.87
C GLY A 131 10.76 -12.02 -21.02
N THR A 132 11.81 -12.73 -20.56
CA THR A 132 11.83 -14.20 -20.57
C THR A 132 11.02 -14.76 -19.39
N PRO A 133 10.68 -16.08 -19.41
CA PRO A 133 9.96 -16.72 -18.30
C PRO A 133 10.71 -16.61 -16.97
N CYS A 134 10.03 -16.11 -15.92
CA CYS A 134 10.65 -15.82 -14.62
C CYS A 134 10.80 -17.05 -13.69
N GLY A 135 10.28 -18.21 -14.10
CA GLY A 135 10.35 -19.46 -13.31
C GLY A 135 9.42 -19.48 -12.07
N CYS A 136 8.51 -18.55 -11.92
CA CYS A 136 7.49 -18.61 -10.88
C CYS A 136 6.52 -19.77 -11.14
N PRO A 137 6.01 -20.47 -10.09
CA PRO A 137 5.01 -21.50 -10.25
C PRO A 137 3.77 -21.02 -11.00
N ALA A 138 3.14 -21.88 -11.78
CA ALA A 138 1.90 -21.56 -12.50
C ALA A 138 0.72 -21.37 -11.52
N LEU A 139 0.65 -22.20 -10.47
CA LEU A 139 -0.46 -22.19 -9.54
C LEU A 139 -0.32 -21.09 -8.48
N PHE A 140 -1.40 -20.32 -8.29
CA PHE A 140 -1.47 -19.23 -7.32
C PHE A 140 -1.11 -19.68 -5.87
N ALA A 141 -1.62 -20.86 -5.47
CA ALA A 141 -1.34 -21.39 -4.14
C ALA A 141 0.16 -21.71 -3.93
N GLU A 142 0.83 -22.22 -4.95
CA GLU A 142 2.26 -22.52 -4.92
C GLU A 142 3.10 -21.25 -4.87
N ARG A 143 2.72 -20.22 -5.62
CA ARG A 143 3.37 -18.89 -5.54
C ARG A 143 3.29 -18.32 -4.13
N LYS A 144 2.08 -18.34 -3.54
CA LYS A 144 1.84 -17.86 -2.18
C LYS A 144 2.66 -18.67 -1.16
N GLN A 145 2.75 -19.98 -1.31
CA GLN A 145 3.53 -20.81 -0.40
C GLN A 145 5.04 -20.50 -0.53
N ARG A 146 5.58 -20.42 -1.75
CA ARG A 146 6.99 -20.07 -1.97
C ARG A 146 7.34 -18.68 -1.40
N ALA A 147 6.46 -17.70 -1.57
CA ALA A 147 6.67 -16.37 -0.99
C ALA A 147 6.69 -16.41 0.55
N LYS A 148 5.78 -17.19 1.16
CA LYS A 148 5.75 -17.41 2.61
C LYS A 148 7.04 -18.07 3.13
N ASP A 149 7.62 -18.95 2.33
CA ASP A 149 8.87 -19.64 2.65
C ASP A 149 10.12 -18.82 2.27
N TYR A 150 9.95 -17.53 1.90
CA TYR A 150 10.99 -16.62 1.44
C TYR A 150 11.74 -17.09 0.17
N MET A 151 11.17 -18.02 -0.58
CA MET A 151 11.76 -18.60 -1.80
C MET A 151 11.15 -18.09 -3.10
N GLY A 152 10.36 -17.03 -3.04
CA GLY A 152 9.73 -16.42 -4.20
C GLY A 152 9.21 -15.01 -3.94
N PRO A 153 8.84 -14.29 -5.02
CA PRO A 153 8.36 -12.92 -4.91
C PRO A 153 6.95 -12.85 -4.31
N ASN A 154 6.68 -11.74 -3.63
CA ASN A 154 5.36 -11.33 -3.17
C ASN A 154 4.72 -10.40 -4.18
N PRO A 155 3.38 -10.28 -4.21
CA PRO A 155 2.69 -9.20 -4.90
C PRO A 155 3.20 -7.85 -4.41
N SER A 156 3.34 -6.92 -5.33
CA SER A 156 3.63 -5.52 -5.08
C SER A 156 2.60 -4.72 -5.87
N ILE A 157 1.54 -4.30 -5.18
CA ILE A 157 0.43 -3.56 -5.76
C ILE A 157 0.54 -2.14 -5.25
N THR A 158 0.55 -1.19 -6.17
CA THR A 158 0.58 0.23 -5.89
C THR A 158 -0.67 0.87 -6.50
N VAL A 159 -1.39 1.65 -5.71
CA VAL A 159 -2.51 2.47 -6.17
C VAL A 159 -2.15 3.93 -5.87
N THR A 160 -2.02 4.73 -6.91
CA THR A 160 -1.83 6.19 -6.82
C THR A 160 -3.17 6.87 -7.09
N PHE A 161 -3.56 7.78 -6.23
CA PHE A 161 -4.89 8.39 -6.26
C PHE A 161 -4.89 9.76 -5.60
N SER A 162 -5.88 10.59 -5.93
CA SER A 162 -6.27 11.76 -5.14
C SER A 162 -7.56 11.47 -4.37
N LEU A 163 -7.80 12.22 -3.27
CA LEU A 163 -9.03 12.10 -2.49
C LEU A 163 -10.19 12.70 -3.29
N ALA A 164 -11.33 12.01 -3.38
CA ALA A 164 -12.47 12.51 -4.13
C ALA A 164 -13.10 13.75 -3.49
N ASP A 165 -13.03 13.85 -2.15
CA ASP A 165 -13.60 14.95 -1.38
C ASP A 165 -12.68 16.19 -1.36
N ASP A 166 -11.38 16.04 -1.69
CA ASP A 166 -10.40 17.13 -1.82
C ASP A 166 -9.28 16.74 -2.80
N PRO A 167 -9.54 16.77 -4.12
CA PRO A 167 -8.56 16.37 -5.12
C PRO A 167 -7.31 17.28 -5.19
N GLU A 168 -7.44 18.53 -4.73
CA GLU A 168 -6.35 19.50 -4.76
C GLU A 168 -5.35 19.30 -3.62
N LEU A 169 -5.67 18.46 -2.64
CA LEU A 169 -4.76 18.12 -1.55
C LEU A 169 -3.48 17.42 -2.06
N GLY A 170 -3.57 16.77 -3.21
CA GLY A 170 -2.45 16.13 -3.89
C GLY A 170 -2.61 14.61 -4.03
N LEU A 171 -1.56 13.96 -4.51
CA LEU A 171 -1.55 12.52 -4.76
C LEU A 171 -1.15 11.74 -3.50
N PHE A 172 -1.87 10.69 -3.24
CA PHE A 172 -1.56 9.68 -2.22
C PHE A 172 -1.19 8.35 -2.87
N LYS A 173 -0.50 7.52 -2.12
CA LYS A 173 -0.12 6.18 -2.57
C LYS A 173 -0.54 5.12 -1.54
N PHE A 174 -1.26 4.11 -1.99
CA PHE A 174 -1.50 2.87 -1.25
C PHE A 174 -0.63 1.76 -1.81
N GLN A 175 0.19 1.15 -0.97
CA GLN A 175 1.08 0.07 -1.38
C GLN A 175 0.82 -1.17 -0.52
N THR A 176 0.64 -2.33 -1.16
CA THR A 176 0.29 -3.56 -0.46
C THR A 176 0.83 -4.81 -1.15
N GLY A 177 1.20 -5.81 -0.33
CA GLY A 177 1.52 -7.16 -0.75
C GLY A 177 0.36 -8.14 -0.58
N SER A 178 -0.87 -7.67 -0.54
CA SER A 178 -2.06 -8.49 -0.27
C SER A 178 -2.30 -9.53 -1.35
N TRP A 179 -2.15 -10.81 -1.00
CA TRP A 179 -2.49 -11.92 -1.88
C TRP A 179 -3.99 -12.02 -2.17
N THR A 180 -4.85 -11.53 -1.27
CA THR A 180 -6.30 -11.49 -1.50
C THR A 180 -6.66 -10.44 -2.53
N LEU A 181 -6.04 -9.26 -2.47
CA LEU A 181 -6.21 -8.23 -3.51
C LEU A 181 -5.61 -8.68 -4.83
N ALA A 182 -4.38 -9.22 -4.83
CA ALA A 182 -3.72 -9.72 -6.05
C ALA A 182 -4.59 -10.74 -6.82
N LYS A 183 -5.40 -11.54 -6.11
CA LYS A 183 -6.28 -12.52 -6.74
C LYS A 183 -7.40 -11.90 -7.58
N ILE A 184 -7.89 -10.74 -7.20
CA ILE A 184 -9.05 -10.08 -7.82
C ILE A 184 -8.67 -8.78 -8.55
N LEU A 185 -7.39 -8.40 -8.52
CA LEU A 185 -6.93 -7.10 -9.02
C LEU A 185 -7.24 -6.88 -10.50
N HIS A 186 -7.14 -7.94 -11.32
CA HIS A 186 -7.46 -7.87 -12.75
C HIS A 186 -8.90 -7.39 -13.01
N GLU A 187 -9.86 -7.71 -12.13
CA GLU A 187 -11.22 -7.24 -12.23
C GLU A 187 -11.30 -5.70 -12.05
N SER A 188 -10.48 -5.17 -11.13
CA SER A 188 -10.38 -3.72 -10.89
C SER A 188 -9.66 -3.01 -12.04
N GLU A 189 -8.59 -3.60 -12.59
CA GLU A 189 -7.86 -3.08 -13.75
C GLU A 189 -8.74 -3.06 -15.01
N GLU A 190 -9.48 -4.15 -15.28
CA GLU A 190 -10.46 -4.20 -16.39
C GLU A 190 -11.59 -3.21 -16.21
N ALA A 191 -12.10 -3.04 -14.96
CA ALA A 191 -13.13 -2.08 -14.66
C ALA A 191 -12.62 -0.64 -14.85
N LEU A 192 -11.38 -0.34 -14.41
CA LEU A 192 -10.72 0.95 -14.61
C LEU A 192 -10.64 1.29 -16.09
N ALA A 193 -10.13 0.36 -16.90
CA ALA A 193 -10.01 0.56 -18.36
C ALA A 193 -11.38 0.76 -19.04
N ARG A 194 -12.37 -0.03 -18.66
CA ARG A 194 -13.72 0.01 -19.26
C ARG A 194 -14.49 1.27 -18.85
N VAL A 195 -14.51 1.60 -17.55
CA VAL A 195 -15.31 2.71 -17.00
C VAL A 195 -14.65 4.05 -17.28
N GLY A 196 -13.33 4.11 -17.14
CA GLY A 196 -12.55 5.33 -17.38
C GLY A 196 -12.48 5.72 -18.85
N ALA A 197 -12.59 4.74 -19.78
CA ALA A 197 -12.43 4.98 -21.23
C ALA A 197 -11.20 5.85 -21.57
N GLY A 198 -10.12 5.69 -20.82
CA GLY A 198 -8.88 6.45 -20.93
C GLY A 198 -8.80 7.72 -20.07
N GLY A 199 -9.84 8.03 -19.29
CA GLY A 199 -9.85 9.09 -18.28
C GLY A 199 -9.86 8.55 -16.84
N SER A 200 -9.82 9.46 -15.87
CA SER A 200 -9.86 9.13 -14.45
C SER A 200 -11.24 8.57 -14.03
N VAL A 201 -11.26 7.77 -12.98
CA VAL A 201 -12.48 7.20 -12.42
C VAL A 201 -12.66 7.59 -10.97
N LEU A 202 -13.92 7.72 -10.57
CA LEU A 202 -14.28 7.70 -9.16
C LEU A 202 -14.28 6.25 -8.67
N ALA A 203 -13.56 5.99 -7.61
CA ALA A 203 -13.44 4.68 -6.99
C ALA A 203 -13.56 4.78 -5.46
N GLU A 204 -13.59 3.66 -4.80
CA GLU A 204 -13.61 3.55 -3.33
C GLU A 204 -12.59 2.50 -2.91
N LEU A 205 -11.67 2.86 -2.03
CA LEU A 205 -10.78 1.94 -1.34
C LEU A 205 -11.44 1.50 -0.04
N GLU A 206 -11.71 0.20 0.12
CA GLU A 206 -12.39 -0.36 1.29
C GLU A 206 -11.48 -1.30 2.08
N LEU A 207 -11.42 -1.13 3.41
CA LEU A 207 -10.94 -2.16 4.34
C LEU A 207 -12.14 -3.01 4.76
N LYS A 208 -12.31 -4.12 4.08
CA LYS A 208 -13.42 -5.03 4.30
C LYS A 208 -13.12 -6.01 5.42
N TYR A 209 -13.94 -5.97 6.46
CA TYR A 209 -13.91 -7.00 7.50
C TYR A 209 -14.51 -8.31 6.99
N VAL A 210 -13.79 -9.40 7.22
CA VAL A 210 -14.21 -10.75 6.84
C VAL A 210 -14.15 -11.63 8.08
N GLU A 211 -15.25 -12.33 8.34
CA GLU A 211 -15.34 -13.32 9.40
C GLU A 211 -15.95 -14.61 8.87
N PHE A 212 -15.38 -15.74 9.22
CA PHE A 212 -15.92 -17.05 8.87
C PHE A 212 -15.46 -18.13 9.88
N VAL A 213 -16.23 -19.21 9.92
CA VAL A 213 -15.89 -20.37 10.74
C VAL A 213 -15.14 -21.39 9.92
N LEU A 214 -14.00 -21.85 10.40
CA LEU A 214 -13.21 -22.88 9.74
C LEU A 214 -13.98 -24.21 9.68
N THR A 215 -14.21 -24.72 8.47
CA THR A 215 -14.97 -25.96 8.25
C THR A 215 -14.09 -27.21 8.15
N LYS A 216 -12.75 -27.02 8.01
CA LYS A 216 -11.76 -28.10 7.77
C LYS A 216 -10.49 -27.85 8.61
N GLY A 217 -9.70 -28.92 8.79
CA GLY A 217 -8.40 -28.87 9.48
C GLY A 217 -8.47 -28.99 11.00
N LYS A 218 -7.31 -28.80 11.66
CA LYS A 218 -7.16 -28.90 13.12
C LYS A 218 -7.96 -27.85 13.89
N ASP A 219 -8.22 -26.71 13.24
CA ASP A 219 -8.91 -25.56 13.84
C ASP A 219 -10.39 -25.48 13.42
N ARG A 220 -10.97 -26.59 12.96
CA ARG A 220 -12.40 -26.66 12.60
C ARG A 220 -13.27 -26.16 13.77
N GLY A 221 -14.23 -25.28 13.44
CA GLY A 221 -15.13 -24.66 14.40
C GLY A 221 -14.61 -23.37 15.02
N LYS A 222 -13.35 -22.99 14.80
CA LYS A 222 -12.85 -21.67 15.20
C LYS A 222 -13.32 -20.60 14.26
N THR A 223 -13.74 -19.47 14.79
CA THR A 223 -13.98 -18.23 14.02
C THR A 223 -12.65 -17.58 13.70
N VAL A 224 -12.46 -17.22 12.46
CA VAL A 224 -11.31 -16.45 11.97
C VAL A 224 -11.84 -15.15 11.39
N SER A 225 -11.23 -14.04 11.79
CA SER A 225 -11.53 -12.71 11.25
C SER A 225 -10.26 -12.03 10.78
N TYR A 226 -10.38 -11.23 9.74
CA TYR A 226 -9.31 -10.37 9.22
C TYR A 226 -9.91 -9.25 8.38
N THR A 227 -9.14 -8.19 8.17
CA THR A 227 -9.45 -7.14 7.20
C THR A 227 -8.67 -7.36 5.92
N LYS A 228 -9.26 -7.00 4.79
CA LYS A 228 -8.60 -7.03 3.47
C LYS A 228 -8.92 -5.76 2.70
N PRO A 229 -7.95 -5.19 1.96
CA PRO A 229 -8.22 -4.09 1.05
C PRO A 229 -8.99 -4.59 -0.19
N GLU A 230 -9.96 -3.82 -0.63
CA GLU A 230 -10.68 -3.97 -1.90
C GLU A 230 -10.70 -2.64 -2.63
N ILE A 231 -10.75 -2.68 -3.98
CA ILE A 231 -10.83 -1.51 -4.87
C ILE A 231 -12.14 -1.63 -5.64
N HIS A 232 -13.01 -0.64 -5.48
CA HIS A 232 -14.33 -0.61 -6.13
C HIS A 232 -14.40 0.54 -7.12
N ILE A 233 -14.27 0.26 -8.41
CA ILE A 233 -14.45 1.24 -9.48
C ILE A 233 -15.95 1.55 -9.60
N LYS A 234 -16.32 2.83 -9.53
CA LYS A 234 -17.73 3.27 -9.50
C LYS A 234 -18.20 3.80 -10.86
N LYS A 235 -17.66 4.92 -11.32
CA LYS A 235 -18.04 5.58 -12.57
C LYS A 235 -16.88 6.43 -13.11
N SER A 236 -16.99 6.89 -14.36
CA SER A 236 -16.02 7.84 -14.87
C SER A 236 -16.05 9.13 -14.03
N TYR A 237 -14.89 9.77 -13.88
CA TYR A 237 -14.84 11.02 -13.12
C TYR A 237 -15.63 12.12 -13.80
N ASN A 238 -15.63 12.17 -15.15
CA ASN A 238 -16.42 13.14 -15.90
C ASN A 238 -17.92 12.99 -15.67
N ASP A 239 -18.44 11.76 -15.58
CA ASP A 239 -19.84 11.53 -15.26
C ASP A 239 -20.15 11.92 -13.81
N ALA A 240 -19.19 11.73 -12.91
CA ALA A 240 -19.34 12.09 -11.49
C ALA A 240 -19.52 13.59 -11.26
N ILE A 241 -18.80 14.43 -12.01
CA ILE A 241 -18.89 15.90 -11.89
C ILE A 241 -20.03 16.51 -12.71
N ALA A 242 -20.66 15.75 -13.61
CA ALA A 242 -21.79 16.20 -14.41
C ALA A 242 -23.16 16.05 -13.72
N GLU A 243 -23.24 15.32 -12.61
CA GLU A 243 -24.42 15.13 -11.75
C GLU A 243 -24.51 16.20 -10.67
#